data_0d4b139a876f0d664571546561ac72d7
#
_entry.id   0d4b139a876f0d664571546561ac72d7
#
_cell.length_a   1.000
_cell.length_b   1.000
_cell.length_c   1.000
_cell.angle_alpha   90.00
_cell.angle_beta   90.00
_cell.angle_gamma   90.00
#
_symmetry.space_group_name_H-M   'P 1'
#
loop_
_entity.id
_entity.type
_entity.pdbx_description
1 polymer ?
#
loop_
_entity_poly.entity_id
_entity_poly.type
_entity_poly.pdbx_seq_one_letter_code
_entity_poly.pdbx_strand_id
1 'polypeptide(L)'
;VSVIELRGIKREYRMEVRQGAPSEDGEEAVVVRALRGVDFSAEAGEFVSVMGPSGSGKSTLMNILGCLDKPTAGTYTLDNIETSRSNSDTFAYIRNRKIGFVFQSFNLLARTTALENVELPLFYRRREKNETRHTTQSRKDRAMRALREVGLEQRVDHFPSQLSGGQQQRVAIARAMVNDPAFILADEPTGNLDTGMTLEIMGLFQELNRQGKTIIMVTHEPEVAAYTKRIITLRDGELVSDVQVTDRRNALNDLANWKKDHSLLAENT
;
A
#
# COMPACT_ATOMS: atom_id res chain seq x y z
N VAL A 1 -20.39 -2.26 -0.90
CA VAL A 1 -20.27 -0.85 -1.37
C VAL A 1 -18.84 -0.65 -1.82
N SER A 2 -18.66 -0.21 -3.08
CA SER A 2 -17.33 0.00 -3.66
C SER A 2 -16.59 1.11 -2.89
N VAL A 3 -15.38 0.81 -2.44
CA VAL A 3 -14.47 1.77 -1.80
C VAL A 3 -13.60 2.47 -2.86
N ILE A 4 -13.22 1.72 -3.89
CA ILE A 4 -12.38 2.18 -5.00
C ILE A 4 -13.14 1.92 -6.30
N GLU A 5 -13.23 2.93 -7.16
CA GLU A 5 -13.78 2.78 -8.51
C GLU A 5 -12.96 3.60 -9.51
N LEU A 6 -12.31 2.91 -10.43
CA LEU A 6 -11.59 3.47 -11.58
C LEU A 6 -12.37 3.16 -12.85
N ARG A 7 -12.61 4.18 -13.69
CA ARG A 7 -13.27 4.03 -15.00
C ARG A 7 -12.44 4.69 -16.09
N GLY A 8 -11.96 3.88 -17.03
CA GLY A 8 -11.21 4.31 -18.22
C GLY A 8 -9.94 5.09 -17.88
N ILE A 9 -9.24 4.75 -16.80
CA ILE A 9 -8.06 5.48 -16.33
C ILE A 9 -6.93 5.40 -17.33
N LYS A 10 -6.52 6.57 -17.84
CA LYS A 10 -5.34 6.73 -18.69
C LYS A 10 -4.30 7.59 -18.00
N ARG A 11 -3.03 7.26 -18.22
CA ARG A 11 -1.92 8.10 -17.78
C ARG A 11 -0.86 8.16 -18.85
N GLU A 12 -0.58 9.37 -19.34
CA GLU A 12 0.43 9.66 -20.32
C GLU A 12 1.47 10.62 -19.73
N TYR A 13 2.74 10.32 -19.97
CA TYR A 13 3.86 11.19 -19.62
C TYR A 13 4.47 11.73 -20.91
N ARG A 14 4.65 13.03 -21.01
CA ARG A 14 5.34 13.70 -22.11
C ARG A 14 6.77 13.94 -21.70
N MET A 15 7.71 13.36 -22.45
CA MET A 15 9.14 13.58 -22.24
C MET A 15 9.60 14.58 -23.31
N GLU A 16 10.14 15.72 -22.87
CA GLU A 16 10.85 16.63 -23.75
C GLU A 16 12.17 15.97 -24.15
N VAL A 17 12.42 15.82 -25.46
CA VAL A 17 13.71 15.34 -25.96
C VAL A 17 14.72 16.45 -25.72
N ARG A 18 15.69 16.28 -24.86
CA ARG A 18 16.79 17.25 -24.67
C ARG A 18 17.53 17.42 -25.99
N GLN A 19 17.62 18.65 -26.43
CA GLN A 19 18.34 19.06 -27.62
C GLN A 19 19.79 18.56 -27.62
N GLY A 20 20.17 17.81 -28.64
CA GLY A 20 21.54 17.35 -28.89
C GLY A 20 21.89 17.20 -30.37
N ALA A 21 20.94 17.34 -31.28
CA ALA A 21 21.17 17.41 -32.72
C ALA A 21 20.09 18.30 -33.36
N PRO A 22 20.43 19.18 -34.31
CA PRO A 22 19.44 19.96 -35.03
C PRO A 22 18.68 19.05 -36.00
N SER A 23 17.43 18.67 -35.61
CA SER A 23 16.46 18.09 -36.52
C SER A 23 15.63 19.23 -37.10
N GLU A 24 15.62 19.36 -38.39
CA GLU A 24 14.86 20.39 -39.16
C GLU A 24 13.33 20.19 -39.09
N ASP A 25 12.85 19.14 -38.43
CA ASP A 25 11.42 18.83 -38.25
C ASP A 25 11.09 18.91 -36.78
N GLY A 26 10.08 19.73 -36.44
CA GLY A 26 9.68 20.10 -35.07
C GLY A 26 9.68 19.00 -34.04
N GLU A 27 10.16 19.31 -32.82
CA GLU A 27 10.32 18.44 -31.67
C GLU A 27 9.04 17.65 -31.39
N GLU A 28 9.00 16.37 -31.78
CA GLU A 28 7.97 15.46 -31.34
C GLU A 28 8.28 15.02 -29.91
N ALA A 29 7.49 15.49 -28.93
CA ALA A 29 7.55 15.02 -27.58
C ALA A 29 7.22 13.50 -27.52
N VAL A 30 8.13 12.69 -26.99
CA VAL A 30 7.88 11.26 -26.81
C VAL A 30 6.79 11.10 -25.75
N VAL A 31 5.64 10.52 -26.13
CA VAL A 31 4.53 10.25 -25.23
C VAL A 31 4.59 8.79 -24.75
N VAL A 32 4.87 8.61 -23.46
CA VAL A 32 4.81 7.28 -22.81
C VAL A 32 3.42 7.09 -22.22
N ARG A 33 2.68 6.11 -22.77
CA ARG A 33 1.34 5.72 -22.28
C ARG A 33 1.47 4.65 -21.21
N ALA A 34 1.55 5.08 -19.95
CA ALA A 34 1.73 4.19 -18.81
C ALA A 34 0.45 3.44 -18.40
N LEU A 35 -0.73 4.06 -18.59
CA LEU A 35 -2.04 3.40 -18.48
C LEU A 35 -2.91 3.76 -19.66
N ARG A 36 -3.65 2.77 -20.21
CA ARG A 36 -4.34 2.86 -21.50
C ARG A 36 -5.86 2.75 -21.43
N GLY A 37 -6.45 2.88 -20.23
CA GLY A 37 -7.89 2.79 -20.03
C GLY A 37 -8.22 1.67 -19.03
N VAL A 38 -7.68 1.76 -17.81
CA VAL A 38 -7.90 0.76 -16.78
C VAL A 38 -9.22 0.99 -16.09
N ASP A 39 -10.06 -0.06 -16.07
CA ASP A 39 -11.27 -0.18 -15.26
C ASP A 39 -10.97 -1.12 -14.09
N PHE A 40 -11.24 -0.68 -12.87
CA PHE A 40 -11.02 -1.48 -11.66
C PHE A 40 -11.92 -1.01 -10.53
N SER A 41 -12.45 -1.93 -9.77
CA SER A 41 -13.17 -1.62 -8.54
C SER A 41 -12.75 -2.53 -7.40
N ALA A 42 -12.79 -2.02 -6.18
CA ALA A 42 -12.62 -2.82 -4.97
C ALA A 42 -13.70 -2.48 -3.94
N GLU A 43 -14.29 -3.52 -3.38
CA GLU A 43 -15.31 -3.44 -2.33
C GLU A 43 -14.66 -3.34 -0.94
N ALA A 44 -15.45 -2.87 0.04
CA ALA A 44 -15.01 -2.87 1.43
C ALA A 44 -14.68 -4.29 1.91
N GLY A 45 -13.53 -4.46 2.56
CA GLY A 45 -13.05 -5.75 3.06
C GLY A 45 -12.46 -6.69 1.98
N GLU A 46 -12.24 -6.21 0.76
CA GLU A 46 -11.46 -6.96 -0.22
C GLU A 46 -9.96 -6.95 0.11
N PHE A 47 -9.28 -8.00 -0.33
CA PHE A 47 -7.83 -8.08 -0.34
C PHE A 47 -7.38 -8.45 -1.74
N VAL A 48 -6.90 -7.46 -2.48
CA VAL A 48 -6.54 -7.57 -3.89
C VAL A 48 -5.04 -7.43 -4.06
N SER A 49 -4.42 -8.31 -4.84
CA SER A 49 -3.06 -8.12 -5.34
C SER A 49 -3.08 -7.60 -6.78
N VAL A 50 -2.19 -6.65 -7.05
CA VAL A 50 -1.91 -6.09 -8.39
C VAL A 50 -0.59 -6.66 -8.86
N MET A 51 -0.64 -7.49 -9.89
CA MET A 51 0.52 -8.16 -10.48
C MET A 51 0.83 -7.65 -11.89
N GLY A 52 1.96 -8.06 -12.42
CA GLY A 52 2.38 -7.82 -13.79
C GLY A 52 3.91 -7.65 -13.90
N PRO A 53 4.48 -7.76 -15.11
CA PRO A 53 5.91 -7.60 -15.36
C PRO A 53 6.40 -6.17 -15.06
N SER A 54 7.72 -5.97 -15.03
CA SER A 54 8.29 -4.61 -14.96
C SER A 54 7.81 -3.78 -16.15
N GLY A 55 7.49 -2.49 -15.90
CA GLY A 55 6.97 -1.60 -16.93
C GLY A 55 5.49 -1.77 -17.28
N SER A 56 4.75 -2.69 -16.68
CA SER A 56 3.33 -2.92 -16.99
C SER A 56 2.37 -1.81 -16.53
N GLY A 57 2.84 -0.82 -15.76
CA GLY A 57 2.01 0.28 -15.24
C GLY A 57 1.62 0.16 -13.77
N LYS A 58 2.08 -0.85 -13.03
CA LYS A 58 1.74 -1.06 -11.59
C LYS A 58 2.04 0.16 -10.72
N SER A 59 3.26 0.69 -10.80
CA SER A 59 3.65 1.87 -10.00
C SER A 59 2.84 3.11 -10.39
N THR A 60 2.48 3.25 -11.67
CA THR A 60 1.59 4.34 -12.13
C THR A 60 0.19 4.17 -11.58
N LEU A 61 -0.38 2.96 -11.64
CA LEU A 61 -1.68 2.66 -11.04
C LEU A 61 -1.67 2.91 -9.53
N MET A 62 -0.63 2.45 -8.83
CA MET A 62 -0.43 2.69 -7.41
C MET A 62 -0.38 4.19 -7.07
N ASN A 63 0.34 4.99 -7.86
CA ASN A 63 0.41 6.43 -7.65
C ASN A 63 -0.96 7.11 -7.83
N ILE A 64 -1.77 6.65 -8.78
CA ILE A 64 -3.14 7.15 -8.97
C ILE A 64 -4.04 6.72 -7.81
N LEU A 65 -4.05 5.43 -7.44
CA LEU A 65 -4.79 4.93 -6.27
C LEU A 65 -4.40 5.66 -4.99
N GLY A 66 -3.11 5.94 -4.84
CA GLY A 66 -2.54 6.68 -3.71
C GLY A 66 -2.79 8.19 -3.73
N CYS A 67 -3.47 8.73 -4.74
CA CYS A 67 -3.60 10.18 -4.93
C CYS A 67 -2.25 10.92 -4.90
N LEU A 68 -1.18 10.26 -5.37
CA LEU A 68 0.16 10.83 -5.55
C LEU A 68 0.31 11.43 -6.95
N ASP A 69 -0.46 10.93 -7.91
CA ASP A 69 -0.51 11.41 -9.29
C ASP A 69 -1.96 11.47 -9.79
N LYS A 70 -2.20 12.26 -10.85
CA LYS A 70 -3.52 12.41 -11.47
C LYS A 70 -3.61 11.62 -12.77
N PRO A 71 -4.75 10.99 -13.08
CA PRO A 71 -4.96 10.43 -14.39
C PRO A 71 -5.00 11.53 -15.45
N THR A 72 -4.54 11.23 -16.68
CA THR A 72 -4.68 12.11 -17.85
C THR A 72 -6.12 12.11 -18.36
N ALA A 73 -6.81 10.98 -18.23
CA ALA A 73 -8.24 10.81 -18.54
C ALA A 73 -8.86 9.70 -17.70
N GLY A 74 -10.18 9.62 -17.69
CA GLY A 74 -10.96 8.70 -16.87
C GLY A 74 -11.36 9.30 -15.53
N THR A 75 -12.07 8.52 -14.71
CA THR A 75 -12.56 8.95 -13.40
C THR A 75 -12.09 8.01 -12.30
N TYR A 76 -11.70 8.56 -11.17
CA TYR A 76 -11.37 7.83 -9.96
C TYR A 76 -12.24 8.32 -8.81
N THR A 77 -13.05 7.41 -8.25
CA THR A 77 -13.87 7.63 -7.06
C THR A 77 -13.31 6.80 -5.90
N LEU A 78 -13.03 7.45 -4.78
CA LEU A 78 -12.57 6.84 -3.53
C LEU A 78 -13.54 7.19 -2.41
N ASP A 79 -14.15 6.18 -1.81
CA ASP A 79 -15.08 6.33 -0.68
C ASP A 79 -16.13 7.45 -0.96
N ASN A 80 -16.78 7.37 -2.13
CA ASN A 80 -17.74 8.33 -2.69
C ASN A 80 -17.17 9.74 -3.00
N ILE A 81 -15.85 9.93 -3.00
CA ILE A 81 -15.21 11.20 -3.37
C ILE A 81 -14.61 11.07 -4.77
N GLU A 82 -15.08 11.86 -5.74
CA GLU A 82 -14.42 11.92 -7.06
C GLU A 82 -13.08 12.66 -6.91
N THR A 83 -11.98 11.94 -7.16
CA THR A 83 -10.62 12.46 -6.96
C THR A 83 -10.05 13.10 -8.21
N SER A 84 -10.48 12.67 -9.42
CA SER A 84 -9.87 13.03 -10.71
C SER A 84 -9.79 14.55 -10.95
N ARG A 85 -10.76 15.32 -10.43
CA ARG A 85 -10.84 16.78 -10.54
C ARG A 85 -10.39 17.52 -9.30
N SER A 86 -9.90 16.79 -8.29
CA SER A 86 -9.53 17.37 -7.00
C SER A 86 -8.26 18.23 -7.10
N ASN A 87 -8.18 19.25 -6.26
CA ASN A 87 -6.98 20.07 -6.11
C ASN A 87 -5.96 19.41 -5.17
N SER A 88 -4.76 20.00 -5.06
CA SER A 88 -3.68 19.48 -4.20
C SER A 88 -4.06 19.36 -2.72
N ASP A 89 -4.88 20.28 -2.22
CA ASP A 89 -5.34 20.26 -0.82
C ASP A 89 -6.29 19.10 -0.53
N THR A 90 -7.21 18.82 -1.47
CA THR A 90 -8.10 17.66 -1.40
C THR A 90 -7.31 16.36 -1.51
N PHE A 91 -6.30 16.29 -2.37
CA PHE A 91 -5.40 15.13 -2.45
C PHE A 91 -4.65 14.89 -1.13
N ALA A 92 -4.11 15.96 -0.51
CA ALA A 92 -3.45 15.84 0.77
C ALA A 92 -4.40 15.36 1.88
N TYR A 93 -5.64 15.85 1.88
CA TYR A 93 -6.70 15.38 2.78
C TYR A 93 -7.01 13.90 2.57
N ILE A 94 -7.25 13.48 1.32
CA ILE A 94 -7.57 12.09 0.96
C ILE A 94 -6.43 11.16 1.37
N ARG A 95 -5.18 11.49 1.01
CA ARG A 95 -4.01 10.68 1.41
C ARG A 95 -3.91 10.49 2.91
N ASN A 96 -4.13 11.56 3.68
CA ASN A 96 -4.03 11.47 5.14
C ASN A 96 -5.17 10.67 5.79
N ARG A 97 -6.40 10.81 5.26
CA ARG A 97 -7.62 10.32 5.91
C ARG A 97 -8.11 8.99 5.38
N LYS A 98 -7.90 8.73 4.08
CA LYS A 98 -8.54 7.63 3.37
C LYS A 98 -7.57 6.55 2.91
N ILE A 99 -6.26 6.83 2.92
CA ILE A 99 -5.27 5.92 2.39
C ILE A 99 -4.18 5.66 3.43
N GLY A 100 -3.97 4.38 3.76
CA GLY A 100 -2.83 3.94 4.56
C GLY A 100 -1.73 3.39 3.66
N PHE A 101 -0.55 4.01 3.66
CA PHE A 101 0.57 3.56 2.82
C PHE A 101 1.52 2.64 3.58
N VAL A 102 1.86 1.51 2.95
CA VAL A 102 2.91 0.59 3.39
C VAL A 102 3.88 0.39 2.23
N PHE A 103 5.19 0.65 2.44
CA PHE A 103 6.23 0.59 1.42
C PHE A 103 7.22 -0.53 1.68
N GLN A 104 7.88 -1.02 0.63
CA GLN A 104 8.94 -2.02 0.69
C GLN A 104 10.09 -1.61 1.62
N SER A 105 10.51 -0.34 1.59
CA SER A 105 11.62 0.19 2.40
C SER A 105 11.18 0.74 3.75
N PHE A 106 9.99 0.36 4.25
CA PHE A 106 9.38 0.79 5.52
C PHE A 106 9.13 2.29 5.62
N ASN A 107 10.02 3.14 5.11
CA ASN A 107 9.98 4.60 5.11
C ASN A 107 9.73 5.19 6.52
N LEU A 108 10.41 4.62 7.52
CA LEU A 108 10.37 5.11 8.90
C LEU A 108 11.37 6.25 9.08
N LEU A 109 11.01 7.22 9.91
CA LEU A 109 11.91 8.27 10.33
C LEU A 109 12.93 7.69 11.32
N ALA A 110 14.21 7.66 10.92
CA ALA A 110 15.27 6.95 11.63
C ALA A 110 15.56 7.49 13.05
N ARG A 111 15.28 8.79 13.28
CA ARG A 111 15.57 9.50 14.55
C ARG A 111 14.34 9.66 15.44
N THR A 112 13.28 8.92 15.18
CA THR A 112 12.04 8.90 15.97
C THR A 112 11.71 7.47 16.38
N THR A 113 11.06 7.32 17.52
CA THR A 113 10.64 6.03 18.05
C THR A 113 9.53 5.39 17.21
N ALA A 114 9.23 4.12 17.46
CA ALA A 114 8.09 3.44 16.82
C ALA A 114 6.77 4.18 17.11
N LEU A 115 6.55 4.64 18.34
CA LEU A 115 5.38 5.42 18.73
C LEU A 115 5.28 6.72 17.93
N GLU A 116 6.36 7.50 17.86
CA GLU A 116 6.40 8.77 17.14
C GLU A 116 6.18 8.59 15.63
N ASN A 117 6.75 7.53 15.05
CA ASN A 117 6.51 7.18 13.64
C ASN A 117 5.02 6.92 13.38
N VAL A 118 4.34 6.19 14.29
CA VAL A 118 2.91 5.89 14.14
C VAL A 118 2.03 7.11 14.44
N GLU A 119 2.46 8.01 15.33
CA GLU A 119 1.75 9.27 15.60
C GLU A 119 1.78 10.26 14.42
N LEU A 120 2.80 10.16 13.54
CA LEU A 120 3.08 11.17 12.51
C LEU A 120 1.86 11.54 11.64
N PRO A 121 1.07 10.60 11.10
CA PRO A 121 -0.11 10.95 10.30
C PRO A 121 -1.18 11.74 11.08
N LEU A 122 -1.23 11.58 12.40
CA LEU A 122 -2.20 12.27 13.25
C LEU A 122 -1.89 13.77 13.42
N PHE A 123 -0.61 14.18 13.26
CA PHE A 123 -0.23 15.60 13.26
C PHE A 123 -0.72 16.35 12.04
N TYR A 124 -0.78 15.68 10.88
CA TYR A 124 -1.24 16.26 9.61
C TYR A 124 -2.74 16.15 9.40
N ARG A 125 -3.47 15.52 10.34
CA ARG A 125 -4.90 15.32 10.26
C ARG A 125 -5.62 16.67 10.39
N ARG A 126 -6.13 17.21 9.28
CA ARG A 126 -6.98 18.42 9.28
C ARG A 126 -8.28 18.12 10.00
N ARG A 127 -8.73 19.07 10.82
CA ARG A 127 -9.97 18.97 11.60
C ARG A 127 -11.19 19.12 10.68
N GLU A 128 -12.14 18.22 10.81
CA GLU A 128 -13.48 18.40 10.26
C GLU A 128 -14.33 19.32 11.17
N LYS A 129 -15.37 19.98 10.60
CA LYS A 129 -16.16 21.01 11.30
C LYS A 129 -16.73 20.55 12.65
N ASN A 130 -17.01 19.24 12.82
CA ASN A 130 -17.60 18.65 14.02
C ASN A 130 -16.65 17.71 14.78
N GLU A 131 -15.37 17.69 14.44
CA GLU A 131 -14.40 16.79 15.05
C GLU A 131 -13.72 17.45 16.25
N THR A 132 -13.68 16.76 17.39
CA THR A 132 -12.93 17.20 18.58
C THR A 132 -11.43 17.24 18.26
N ARG A 133 -10.73 18.29 18.69
CA ARG A 133 -9.29 18.40 18.52
C ARG A 133 -8.60 17.22 19.21
N HIS A 134 -7.80 16.46 18.48
CA HIS A 134 -6.96 15.45 19.10
C HIS A 134 -5.95 16.11 20.03
N THR A 135 -6.06 15.82 21.30
CA THR A 135 -5.04 16.21 22.29
C THR A 135 -3.78 15.37 22.07
N THR A 136 -2.65 15.78 22.62
CA THR A 136 -1.41 14.99 22.62
C THR A 136 -1.67 13.60 23.17
N GLN A 137 -2.42 13.50 24.27
CA GLN A 137 -2.76 12.21 24.90
C GLN A 137 -3.61 11.35 23.94
N SER A 138 -4.63 11.89 23.31
CA SER A 138 -5.49 11.10 22.41
C SER A 138 -4.74 10.59 21.17
N ARG A 139 -3.73 11.33 20.67
CA ARG A 139 -2.86 10.84 19.59
C ARG A 139 -1.99 9.67 20.03
N LYS A 140 -1.34 9.79 21.20
CA LYS A 140 -0.55 8.70 21.79
C LYS A 140 -1.40 7.45 22.00
N ASP A 141 -2.59 7.60 22.54
CA ASP A 141 -3.50 6.46 22.78
C ASP A 141 -3.90 5.76 21.48
N ARG A 142 -4.10 6.52 20.40
CA ARG A 142 -4.36 5.92 19.07
C ARG A 142 -3.15 5.19 18.51
N ALA A 143 -1.97 5.80 18.60
CA ALA A 143 -0.73 5.19 18.13
C ALA A 143 -0.39 3.93 18.94
N MET A 144 -0.58 3.95 20.25
CA MET A 144 -0.42 2.79 21.13
C MET A 144 -1.37 1.64 20.76
N ARG A 145 -2.64 1.94 20.43
CA ARG A 145 -3.58 0.93 19.96
C ARG A 145 -3.11 0.31 18.65
N ALA A 146 -2.72 1.14 17.66
CA ALA A 146 -2.23 0.64 16.39
C ALA A 146 -0.96 -0.23 16.54
N LEU A 147 -0.04 0.13 17.44
CA LEU A 147 1.14 -0.70 17.74
C LEU A 147 0.76 -2.02 18.42
N ARG A 148 -0.24 -2.02 19.29
CA ARG A 148 -0.76 -3.25 19.91
C ARG A 148 -1.41 -4.18 18.89
N GLU A 149 -2.17 -3.65 17.93
CA GLU A 149 -2.78 -4.43 16.85
C GLU A 149 -1.76 -5.18 15.99
N VAL A 150 -0.53 -4.67 15.91
CA VAL A 150 0.58 -5.33 15.19
C VAL A 150 1.55 -6.08 16.11
N GLY A 151 1.26 -6.19 17.43
CA GLY A 151 2.07 -6.92 18.40
C GLY A 151 3.38 -6.23 18.79
N LEU A 152 3.41 -4.90 18.83
CA LEU A 152 4.59 -4.10 19.16
C LEU A 152 4.42 -3.21 20.40
N GLU A 153 3.49 -3.51 21.31
CA GLU A 153 3.25 -2.72 22.51
C GLU A 153 4.46 -2.61 23.45
N GLN A 154 5.38 -3.58 23.40
CA GLN A 154 6.61 -3.56 24.20
C GLN A 154 7.80 -2.92 23.48
N ARG A 155 7.60 -2.42 22.24
CA ARG A 155 8.65 -1.84 21.40
C ARG A 155 8.40 -0.37 21.04
N VAL A 156 7.49 0.29 21.75
CA VAL A 156 7.00 1.65 21.42
C VAL A 156 8.09 2.70 21.45
N ASP A 157 9.07 2.58 22.36
CA ASP A 157 10.19 3.51 22.54
C ASP A 157 11.45 3.13 21.72
N HIS A 158 11.39 2.06 20.92
CA HIS A 158 12.52 1.62 20.11
C HIS A 158 12.63 2.49 18.84
N PHE A 159 13.86 2.84 18.46
CA PHE A 159 14.18 3.44 17.18
C PHE A 159 14.21 2.39 16.06
N PRO A 160 14.01 2.75 14.80
CA PRO A 160 14.07 1.80 13.67
C PRO A 160 15.34 0.96 13.65
N SER A 161 16.50 1.51 13.99
CA SER A 161 17.78 0.79 14.07
C SER A 161 17.83 -0.31 15.12
N GLN A 162 16.89 -0.33 16.06
CA GLN A 162 16.78 -1.31 17.14
C GLN A 162 15.74 -2.39 16.85
N LEU A 163 15.08 -2.32 15.68
CA LEU A 163 14.01 -3.20 15.26
C LEU A 163 14.47 -4.09 14.10
N SER A 164 14.03 -5.37 14.11
CA SER A 164 14.21 -6.23 12.93
C SER A 164 13.40 -5.71 11.74
N GLY A 165 13.72 -6.17 10.51
CA GLY A 165 12.98 -5.79 9.30
C GLY A 165 11.48 -6.05 9.42
N GLY A 166 11.08 -7.22 9.94
CA GLY A 166 9.67 -7.54 10.19
C GLY A 166 9.01 -6.63 11.22
N GLN A 167 9.75 -6.23 12.29
CA GLN A 167 9.25 -5.26 13.27
C GLN A 167 9.11 -3.86 12.66
N GLN A 168 10.07 -3.41 11.85
CA GLN A 168 9.96 -2.15 11.13
C GLN A 168 8.75 -2.13 10.19
N GLN A 169 8.49 -3.23 9.49
CA GLN A 169 7.31 -3.35 8.62
C GLN A 169 6.02 -3.31 9.44
N ARG A 170 5.97 -3.94 10.60
CA ARG A 170 4.83 -3.85 11.51
C ARG A 170 4.60 -2.41 11.99
N VAL A 171 5.65 -1.63 12.28
CA VAL A 171 5.52 -0.18 12.60
C VAL A 171 4.95 0.57 11.40
N ALA A 172 5.42 0.29 10.17
CA ALA A 172 4.89 0.92 8.96
C ALA A 172 3.40 0.59 8.73
N ILE A 173 2.98 -0.66 8.99
CA ILE A 173 1.58 -1.08 8.94
C ILE A 173 0.75 -0.36 10.02
N ALA A 174 1.22 -0.28 11.26
CA ALA A 174 0.54 0.45 12.34
C ALA A 174 0.37 1.94 11.98
N ARG A 175 1.41 2.57 11.41
CA ARG A 175 1.35 3.94 10.91
C ARG A 175 0.31 4.11 9.81
N ALA A 176 0.22 3.15 8.89
CA ALA A 176 -0.78 3.17 7.82
C ALA A 176 -2.21 3.12 8.36
N MET A 177 -2.45 2.38 9.45
CA MET A 177 -3.78 2.17 10.03
C MET A 177 -4.24 3.26 11.00
N VAL A 178 -3.33 4.07 11.57
CA VAL A 178 -3.61 4.95 12.72
C VAL A 178 -4.73 5.97 12.49
N ASN A 179 -4.97 6.36 11.25
CA ASN A 179 -6.07 7.26 10.85
C ASN A 179 -7.37 6.53 10.50
N ASP A 180 -7.42 5.20 10.62
CA ASP A 180 -8.53 4.34 10.18
C ASP A 180 -8.92 4.62 8.71
N PRO A 181 -8.01 4.31 7.77
CA PRO A 181 -8.20 4.62 6.36
C PRO A 181 -9.29 3.76 5.72
N ALA A 182 -9.83 4.20 4.57
CA ALA A 182 -10.77 3.44 3.77
C ALA A 182 -10.13 2.19 3.17
N PHE A 183 -8.82 2.28 2.82
CA PHE A 183 -8.04 1.13 2.40
C PHE A 183 -6.55 1.30 2.69
N ILE A 184 -5.83 0.17 2.74
CA ILE A 184 -4.37 0.11 2.84
C ILE A 184 -3.81 -0.16 1.45
N LEU A 185 -2.85 0.66 1.02
CA LEU A 185 -2.11 0.50 -0.23
C LEU A 185 -0.68 0.07 0.10
N ALA A 186 -0.35 -1.19 -0.21
CA ALA A 186 0.92 -1.80 0.11
C ALA A 186 1.75 -2.04 -1.15
N ASP A 187 2.94 -1.44 -1.22
CA ASP A 187 3.89 -1.58 -2.32
C ASP A 187 5.01 -2.54 -1.94
N GLU A 188 4.97 -3.73 -2.51
CA GLU A 188 5.93 -4.82 -2.26
C GLU A 188 6.29 -4.98 -0.76
N PRO A 189 5.29 -5.14 0.13
CA PRO A 189 5.50 -5.01 1.57
C PRO A 189 6.38 -6.10 2.19
N THR A 190 6.74 -7.11 1.43
CA THR A 190 7.57 -8.27 1.83
C THR A 190 8.90 -8.34 1.11
N GLY A 191 9.14 -7.49 0.10
CA GLY A 191 10.29 -7.59 -0.80
C GLY A 191 11.68 -7.41 -0.15
N ASN A 192 11.76 -6.91 1.10
CA ASN A 192 13.00 -6.77 1.87
C ASN A 192 13.05 -7.71 3.09
N LEU A 193 12.21 -8.75 3.13
CA LEU A 193 12.08 -9.66 4.27
C LEU A 193 12.47 -11.08 3.89
N ASP A 194 12.97 -11.85 4.85
CA ASP A 194 13.15 -13.28 4.69
C ASP A 194 11.80 -14.03 4.66
N THR A 195 11.84 -15.33 4.33
CA THR A 195 10.64 -16.15 4.19
C THR A 195 9.80 -16.19 5.47
N GLY A 196 10.43 -16.34 6.64
CA GLY A 196 9.72 -16.39 7.91
C GLY A 196 9.02 -15.07 8.23
N MET A 197 9.71 -13.94 8.05
CA MET A 197 9.15 -12.60 8.23
C MET A 197 8.07 -12.30 7.19
N THR A 198 8.24 -12.74 5.94
CA THR A 198 7.21 -12.63 4.88
C THR A 198 5.91 -13.29 5.32
N LEU A 199 5.98 -14.53 5.81
CA LEU A 199 4.81 -15.26 6.29
C LEU A 199 4.14 -14.57 7.50
N GLU A 200 4.94 -14.02 8.41
CA GLU A 200 4.41 -13.24 9.55
C GLU A 200 3.67 -11.97 9.08
N ILE A 201 4.22 -11.23 8.14
CA ILE A 201 3.60 -10.01 7.60
C ILE A 201 2.35 -10.34 6.78
N MET A 202 2.38 -11.41 5.97
CA MET A 202 1.18 -11.85 5.24
C MET A 202 0.09 -12.34 6.18
N GLY A 203 0.45 -13.04 7.28
CA GLY A 203 -0.47 -13.41 8.35
C GLY A 203 -1.14 -12.20 9.00
N LEU A 204 -0.36 -11.13 9.26
CA LEU A 204 -0.89 -9.86 9.77
C LEU A 204 -1.86 -9.21 8.77
N PHE A 205 -1.53 -9.12 7.48
CA PHE A 205 -2.44 -8.59 6.46
C PHE A 205 -3.73 -9.42 6.36
N GLN A 206 -3.64 -10.76 6.43
CA GLN A 206 -4.81 -11.62 6.43
C GLN A 206 -5.69 -11.39 7.66
N GLU A 207 -5.10 -11.16 8.83
CA GLU A 207 -5.84 -10.84 10.06
C GLU A 207 -6.55 -9.49 9.94
N LEU A 208 -5.85 -8.44 9.51
CA LEU A 208 -6.42 -7.12 9.29
C LEU A 208 -7.58 -7.17 8.27
N ASN A 209 -7.43 -7.97 7.23
CA ASN A 209 -8.50 -8.15 6.25
C ASN A 209 -9.70 -8.92 6.82
N ARG A 210 -9.50 -9.91 7.71
CA ARG A 210 -10.60 -10.57 8.45
C ARG A 210 -11.36 -9.60 9.37
N GLN A 211 -10.68 -8.59 9.88
CA GLN A 211 -11.27 -7.49 10.66
C GLN A 211 -11.98 -6.45 9.79
N GLY A 212 -12.10 -6.69 8.47
CA GLY A 212 -12.82 -5.83 7.53
C GLY A 212 -11.97 -4.76 6.84
N LYS A 213 -10.64 -4.71 7.04
CA LYS A 213 -9.79 -3.75 6.33
C LYS A 213 -9.67 -4.11 4.86
N THR A 214 -9.86 -3.13 4.00
CA THR A 214 -9.64 -3.24 2.55
C THR A 214 -8.15 -3.07 2.26
N ILE A 215 -7.57 -3.96 1.46
CA ILE A 215 -6.12 -3.96 1.18
C ILE A 215 -5.89 -4.12 -0.32
N ILE A 216 -5.14 -3.20 -0.90
CA ILE A 216 -4.60 -3.31 -2.26
C ILE A 216 -3.09 -3.47 -2.13
N MET A 217 -2.57 -4.58 -2.62
CA MET A 217 -1.16 -4.92 -2.53
C MET A 217 -0.55 -4.99 -3.93
N VAL A 218 0.53 -4.28 -4.18
CA VAL A 218 1.34 -4.45 -5.39
C VAL A 218 2.43 -5.44 -5.07
N THR A 219 2.55 -6.50 -5.87
CA THR A 219 3.64 -7.48 -5.76
C THR A 219 3.95 -8.11 -7.12
N HIS A 220 5.20 -8.48 -7.32
CA HIS A 220 5.60 -9.30 -8.46
C HIS A 220 5.78 -10.79 -8.08
N GLU A 221 5.57 -11.14 -6.81
CA GLU A 221 5.74 -12.49 -6.27
C GLU A 221 4.39 -13.25 -6.30
N PRO A 222 4.24 -14.29 -7.15
CA PRO A 222 3.00 -15.09 -7.20
C PRO A 222 2.69 -15.79 -5.87
N GLU A 223 3.72 -16.17 -5.11
CA GLU A 223 3.57 -16.82 -3.81
C GLU A 223 2.91 -15.87 -2.79
N VAL A 224 3.28 -14.60 -2.80
CA VAL A 224 2.69 -13.55 -1.95
C VAL A 224 1.25 -13.25 -2.40
N ALA A 225 1.01 -13.17 -3.70
CA ALA A 225 -0.33 -12.95 -4.25
C ALA A 225 -1.32 -14.06 -3.87
N ALA A 226 -0.86 -15.31 -3.72
CA ALA A 226 -1.70 -16.45 -3.31
C ALA A 226 -2.33 -16.30 -1.90
N TYR A 227 -1.84 -15.37 -1.08
CA TYR A 227 -2.43 -15.03 0.22
C TYR A 227 -3.57 -14.01 0.13
N THR A 228 -3.81 -13.41 -1.03
CA THR A 228 -4.89 -12.44 -1.25
C THR A 228 -6.20 -13.11 -1.68
N LYS A 229 -7.30 -12.37 -1.73
CA LYS A 229 -8.61 -12.90 -2.18
C LYS A 229 -8.79 -12.83 -3.68
N ARG A 230 -8.14 -11.87 -4.34
CA ARG A 230 -8.31 -11.55 -5.77
C ARG A 230 -6.98 -11.07 -6.34
N ILE A 231 -6.71 -11.48 -7.55
CA ILE A 231 -5.48 -11.10 -8.27
C ILE A 231 -5.90 -10.40 -9.55
N ILE A 232 -5.43 -9.16 -9.73
CA ILE A 232 -5.51 -8.45 -11.01
C ILE A 232 -4.14 -8.38 -11.65
N THR A 233 -4.07 -8.54 -12.97
CA THR A 233 -2.81 -8.51 -13.70
C THR A 233 -2.81 -7.38 -14.72
N LEU A 234 -1.78 -6.53 -14.60
CA LEU A 234 -1.50 -5.45 -15.56
C LEU A 234 -0.46 -5.89 -16.57
N ARG A 235 -0.68 -5.54 -17.83
CA ARG A 235 0.28 -5.72 -18.92
C ARG A 235 0.18 -4.55 -19.89
N ASP A 236 1.31 -3.91 -20.20
CA ASP A 236 1.40 -2.80 -21.18
C ASP A 236 0.41 -1.66 -20.93
N GLY A 237 0.11 -1.38 -19.65
CA GLY A 237 -0.82 -0.32 -19.23
C GLY A 237 -2.29 -0.70 -19.27
N GLU A 238 -2.62 -1.97 -19.47
CA GLU A 238 -4.00 -2.49 -19.50
C GLU A 238 -4.20 -3.56 -18.42
N LEU A 239 -5.43 -3.71 -17.93
CA LEU A 239 -5.83 -4.80 -17.05
C LEU A 239 -6.21 -5.99 -17.92
N VAL A 240 -5.37 -7.06 -17.90
CA VAL A 240 -5.54 -8.24 -18.76
C VAL A 240 -6.15 -9.43 -18.05
N SER A 241 -6.18 -9.43 -16.72
CA SER A 241 -6.78 -10.51 -15.94
C SER A 241 -7.29 -9.98 -14.61
N ASP A 242 -8.40 -10.54 -14.14
CA ASP A 242 -9.05 -10.26 -12.87
C ASP A 242 -9.71 -11.54 -12.37
N VAL A 243 -9.09 -12.18 -11.38
CA VAL A 243 -9.49 -13.52 -10.93
C VAL A 243 -9.60 -13.62 -9.42
N GLN A 244 -10.61 -14.32 -8.93
CA GLN A 244 -10.74 -14.69 -7.53
C GLN A 244 -9.79 -15.85 -7.20
N VAL A 245 -9.11 -15.77 -6.05
CA VAL A 245 -8.24 -16.86 -5.56
C VAL A 245 -9.11 -17.90 -4.85
N THR A 246 -9.37 -19.00 -5.51
CA THR A 246 -10.24 -20.08 -4.99
C THR A 246 -9.54 -20.94 -3.95
N ASP A 247 -8.25 -21.20 -4.12
CA ASP A 247 -7.39 -21.96 -3.18
C ASP A 247 -6.43 -20.99 -2.45
N ARG A 248 -7.01 -20.15 -1.62
CA ARG A 248 -6.29 -19.13 -0.91
C ARG A 248 -5.39 -19.73 0.17
N ARG A 249 -4.09 -19.49 0.08
CA ARG A 249 -3.12 -19.90 1.11
C ARG A 249 -3.40 -19.20 2.46
N ASN A 250 -3.04 -19.89 3.55
CA ASN A 250 -3.11 -19.35 4.91
C ASN A 250 -1.70 -19.13 5.45
N ALA A 251 -1.30 -17.88 5.59
CA ALA A 251 0.06 -17.52 5.97
C ALA A 251 0.45 -17.99 7.38
N LEU A 252 -0.49 -18.08 8.33
CA LEU A 252 -0.19 -18.59 9.68
C LEU A 252 0.04 -20.09 9.67
N ASN A 253 -0.69 -20.84 8.85
CA ASN A 253 -0.47 -22.28 8.69
C ASN A 253 0.89 -22.54 8.03
N ASP A 254 1.19 -21.79 6.98
CA ASP A 254 2.48 -21.91 6.27
C ASP A 254 3.65 -21.52 7.17
N LEU A 255 3.48 -20.49 8.03
CA LEU A 255 4.46 -20.10 9.04
C LEU A 255 4.70 -21.22 10.06
N ALA A 256 3.62 -21.87 10.53
CA ALA A 256 3.74 -22.98 11.47
C ALA A 256 4.50 -24.18 10.87
N ASN A 257 4.24 -24.49 9.60
CA ASN A 257 4.98 -25.53 8.88
C ASN A 257 6.45 -25.15 8.68
N TRP A 258 6.70 -23.93 8.21
CA TRP A 258 8.06 -23.41 8.02
C TRP A 258 8.89 -23.47 9.31
N LYS A 259 8.31 -23.09 10.46
CA LYS A 259 8.99 -23.18 11.77
C LYS A 259 9.31 -24.61 12.17
N LYS A 260 8.44 -25.59 11.91
CA LYS A 260 8.70 -27.02 12.19
C LYS A 260 9.86 -27.54 11.36
N ASP A 261 9.88 -27.23 10.07
CA ASP A 261 10.95 -27.69 9.17
C ASP A 261 12.31 -27.12 9.57
N HIS A 262 12.36 -25.86 10.02
CA HIS A 262 13.61 -25.21 10.45
C HIS A 262 14.07 -25.61 11.85
N SER A 263 13.15 -26.00 12.77
CA SER A 263 13.54 -26.55 14.06
C SER A 263 14.17 -27.93 13.94
N LEU A 264 13.67 -28.78 13.05
CA LEU A 264 14.23 -30.11 12.78
C LEU A 264 15.64 -30.04 12.14
N LEU A 265 15.91 -28.99 11.36
CA LEU A 265 17.26 -28.77 10.80
C LEU A 265 18.26 -28.31 11.87
N ALA A 266 17.84 -27.54 12.86
CA ALA A 266 18.69 -27.05 13.94
C ALA A 266 19.03 -28.15 14.98
N GLU A 267 18.19 -29.18 15.13
CA GLU A 267 18.46 -30.32 16.02
C GLU A 267 19.40 -31.37 15.38
N ASN A 268 19.61 -31.32 14.06
CA ASN A 268 20.46 -32.26 13.32
C ASN A 268 21.83 -31.66 12.94
N THR A 269 22.18 -30.47 13.41
CA THR A 269 23.51 -29.83 13.26
C THR A 269 24.18 -29.65 14.61
#